data_0345b312c681b378e71bf735cd11f1f3
#
_entry.id   0345b312c681b378e71bf735cd11f1f3
#
_cell.length_a   1.000
_cell.length_b   1.000
_cell.length_c   1.000
_cell.angle_alpha   90.00
_cell.angle_beta   90.00
_cell.angle_gamma   90.00
#
_symmetry.space_group_name_H-M   'P 1'
#
loop_
_entity.id
_entity.type
_entity.pdbx_description
1 polymer ?
#
loop_
_entity_poly.entity_id
_entity_poly.type
_entity_poly.pdbx_seq_one_letter_code
_entity_poly.pdbx_strand_id
1 'polypeptide(L)'
;MALVAGLIVGVMLAGLVGWLGFRAYEAHNLDTQRNLFVHAASQGAANLLTVDYQHADADAQRILNSATGKFYDSFSRRKQSYIDNAKRTRSQLVGTVTDAGLETRNGNQGRVLVAVTVKSSDPAQTHQEPHFWRIRVTVQKTGDVAKVSDVVFVP
;
A
#
# COMPACT_ATOMS: atom_id res chain seq x y z
N MET A 1 42.30 -1.96 42.71
CA MET A 1 40.83 -1.84 42.86
C MET A 1 40.23 -0.87 41.83
N ALA A 2 40.71 0.37 41.70
CA ALA A 2 40.15 1.37 40.77
C ALA A 2 40.25 0.98 39.29
N LEU A 3 41.32 0.32 38.85
CA LEU A 3 41.50 -0.12 37.45
C LEU A 3 40.52 -1.21 37.06
N VAL A 4 40.19 -2.15 37.94
CA VAL A 4 39.23 -3.22 37.71
C VAL A 4 37.78 -2.68 37.63
N ALA A 5 37.45 -1.73 38.51
CA ALA A 5 36.16 -1.05 38.48
C ALA A 5 35.93 -0.26 37.18
N GLY A 6 36.97 0.46 36.68
CA GLY A 6 36.93 1.18 35.42
C GLY A 6 36.74 0.26 34.19
N LEU A 7 37.38 -0.92 34.22
CA LEU A 7 37.24 -1.89 33.13
C LEU A 7 35.84 -2.52 33.09
N ILE A 8 35.23 -2.82 34.23
CA ILE A 8 33.85 -3.33 34.34
C ILE A 8 32.83 -2.30 33.83
N VAL A 9 32.98 -1.03 34.21
CA VAL A 9 32.14 0.06 33.75
C VAL A 9 32.28 0.26 32.24
N GLY A 10 33.51 0.17 31.70
CA GLY A 10 33.74 0.26 30.26
C GLY A 10 33.08 -0.86 29.46
N VAL A 11 33.14 -2.10 29.94
CA VAL A 11 32.48 -3.25 29.31
C VAL A 11 30.93 -3.14 29.37
N MET A 12 30.38 -2.68 30.49
CA MET A 12 28.93 -2.44 30.60
C MET A 12 28.45 -1.33 29.65
N LEU A 13 29.20 -0.23 29.53
CA LEU A 13 28.85 0.85 28.60
C LEU A 13 28.94 0.40 27.14
N ALA A 14 29.95 -0.36 26.76
CA ALA A 14 30.09 -0.91 25.43
C ALA A 14 28.97 -1.88 25.09
N GLY A 15 28.53 -2.73 26.04
CA GLY A 15 27.40 -3.62 25.91
C GLY A 15 26.09 -2.87 25.75
N LEU A 16 25.91 -1.77 26.50
CA LEU A 16 24.72 -0.94 26.43
C LEU A 16 24.60 -0.21 25.07
N VAL A 17 25.70 0.35 24.59
CA VAL A 17 25.78 1.03 23.29
C VAL A 17 25.53 0.05 22.15
N GLY A 18 26.10 -1.16 22.19
CA GLY A 18 25.87 -2.21 21.21
C GLY A 18 24.41 -2.66 21.19
N TRP A 19 23.79 -2.85 22.36
CA TRP A 19 22.39 -3.25 22.48
C TRP A 19 21.43 -2.16 22.01
N LEU A 20 21.67 -0.88 22.36
CA LEU A 20 20.88 0.25 21.87
C LEU A 20 21.01 0.45 20.37
N GLY A 21 22.20 0.29 19.81
CA GLY A 21 22.45 0.35 18.37
C GLY A 21 21.70 -0.73 17.60
N PHE A 22 21.72 -1.98 18.11
CA PHE A 22 20.98 -3.08 17.52
C PHE A 22 19.45 -2.83 17.55
N ARG A 23 18.94 -2.37 18.68
CA ARG A 23 17.51 -2.06 18.83
C ARG A 23 17.05 -0.90 17.94
N ALA A 24 17.88 0.12 17.77
CA ALA A 24 17.61 1.23 16.86
C ALA A 24 17.60 0.78 15.39
N TYR A 25 18.50 -0.11 15.01
CA TYR A 25 18.55 -0.70 13.67
C TYR A 25 17.30 -1.56 13.35
N GLU A 26 16.87 -2.37 14.33
CA GLU A 26 15.65 -3.18 14.20
C GLU A 26 14.40 -2.30 14.05
N ALA A 27 14.27 -1.25 14.86
CA ALA A 27 13.16 -0.30 14.77
C ALA A 27 13.10 0.41 13.41
N HIS A 28 14.25 0.83 12.88
CA HIS A 28 14.32 1.49 11.57
C HIS A 28 13.92 0.57 10.42
N ASN A 29 14.31 -0.69 10.46
CA ASN A 29 13.90 -1.69 9.47
C ASN A 29 12.39 -1.98 9.50
N LEU A 30 11.79 -1.98 10.69
CA LEU A 30 10.35 -2.18 10.87
C LEU A 30 9.56 -1.01 10.26
N ASP A 31 9.99 0.22 10.48
CA ASP A 31 9.37 1.42 9.94
C ASP A 31 9.51 1.49 8.41
N THR A 32 10.65 1.14 7.87
CA THR A 32 10.87 1.12 6.42
C THR A 32 9.95 0.11 5.73
N GLN A 33 9.80 -1.10 6.28
CA GLN A 33 8.89 -2.10 5.73
C GLN A 33 7.41 -1.70 5.88
N ARG A 34 7.03 -1.11 7.02
CA ARG A 34 5.69 -0.58 7.23
C ARG A 34 5.35 0.46 6.17
N ASN A 35 6.23 1.41 5.95
CA ASN A 35 6.05 2.47 4.96
C ASN A 35 5.95 1.91 3.54
N LEU A 36 6.76 0.90 3.19
CA LEU A 36 6.69 0.22 1.91
C LEU A 36 5.31 -0.43 1.69
N PHE A 37 4.77 -1.14 2.68
CA PHE A 37 3.45 -1.78 2.58
C PHE A 37 2.32 -0.75 2.48
N VAL A 38 2.34 0.28 3.33
CA VAL A 38 1.32 1.34 3.32
C VAL A 38 1.36 2.10 1.99
N HIS A 39 2.54 2.44 1.49
CA HIS A 39 2.69 3.13 0.21
C HIS A 39 2.17 2.28 -0.96
N ALA A 40 2.58 1.01 -1.05
CA ALA A 40 2.15 0.11 -2.12
C ALA A 40 0.62 -0.13 -2.10
N ALA A 41 0.03 -0.29 -0.90
CA ALA A 41 -1.40 -0.45 -0.74
C ALA A 41 -2.17 0.82 -1.14
N SER A 42 -1.71 1.99 -0.70
CA SER A 42 -2.32 3.29 -1.02
C SER A 42 -2.28 3.56 -2.52
N GLN A 43 -1.14 3.31 -3.16
CA GLN A 43 -0.99 3.48 -4.60
C GLN A 43 -1.84 2.48 -5.38
N GLY A 44 -1.90 1.22 -4.95
CA GLY A 44 -2.76 0.20 -5.55
C GLY A 44 -4.25 0.54 -5.41
N ALA A 45 -4.67 1.05 -4.26
CA ALA A 45 -6.02 1.53 -4.00
C ALA A 45 -6.41 2.71 -4.89
N ALA A 46 -5.55 3.72 -4.99
CA ALA A 46 -5.75 4.88 -5.86
C ALA A 46 -5.84 4.45 -7.33
N ASN A 47 -4.95 3.58 -7.79
CA ASN A 47 -4.96 3.05 -9.15
C ASN A 47 -6.25 2.29 -9.47
N LEU A 48 -6.75 1.49 -8.52
CA LEU A 48 -7.96 0.68 -8.71
C LEU A 48 -9.23 1.53 -8.80
N LEU A 49 -9.27 2.63 -8.03
CA LEU A 49 -10.45 3.50 -7.90
C LEU A 49 -10.38 4.77 -8.77
N THR A 50 -9.29 4.94 -9.52
CA THR A 50 -9.17 6.00 -10.54
C THR A 50 -9.41 5.40 -11.91
N VAL A 51 -10.40 5.92 -12.62
CA VAL A 51 -10.81 5.43 -13.95
C VAL A 51 -10.99 6.60 -14.89
N ASP A 52 -10.34 6.55 -16.05
CA ASP A 52 -10.58 7.46 -17.15
C ASP A 52 -10.90 6.66 -18.41
N TYR A 53 -12.13 6.77 -18.91
CA TYR A 53 -12.56 6.03 -20.10
C TYR A 53 -11.71 6.33 -21.35
N GLN A 54 -11.08 7.50 -21.44
CA GLN A 54 -10.18 7.87 -22.54
C GLN A 54 -8.86 7.11 -22.45
N HIS A 55 -8.43 6.75 -21.23
CA HIS A 55 -7.16 6.08 -20.95
C HIS A 55 -7.36 4.70 -20.28
N ALA A 56 -8.54 4.08 -20.45
CA ALA A 56 -8.90 2.83 -19.78
C ALA A 56 -7.91 1.68 -20.00
N ASP A 57 -7.27 1.62 -21.16
CA ASP A 57 -6.24 0.62 -21.45
C ASP A 57 -4.98 0.85 -20.61
N ALA A 58 -4.54 2.11 -20.47
CA ALA A 58 -3.40 2.48 -19.63
C ALA A 58 -3.71 2.31 -18.15
N ASP A 59 -4.94 2.62 -17.71
CA ASP A 59 -5.40 2.40 -16.34
C ASP A 59 -5.39 0.92 -15.98
N ALA A 60 -5.92 0.07 -16.86
CA ALA A 60 -5.90 -1.38 -16.68
C ALA A 60 -4.47 -1.93 -16.59
N GLN A 61 -3.55 -1.41 -17.40
CA GLN A 61 -2.15 -1.82 -17.36
C GLN A 61 -1.45 -1.36 -16.06
N ARG A 62 -1.76 -0.15 -15.58
CA ARG A 62 -1.24 0.40 -14.31
C ARG A 62 -1.69 -0.45 -13.12
N ILE A 63 -2.96 -0.89 -13.10
CA ILE A 63 -3.47 -1.82 -12.09
C ILE A 63 -2.68 -3.13 -12.13
N LEU A 64 -2.50 -3.75 -13.30
CA LEU A 64 -1.73 -4.99 -13.45
C LEU A 64 -0.28 -4.85 -13.01
N ASN A 65 0.37 -3.74 -13.32
CA ASN A 65 1.76 -3.49 -12.94
C ASN A 65 1.94 -3.41 -11.41
N SER A 66 0.92 -2.94 -10.71
CA SER A 66 0.89 -2.86 -9.24
C SER A 66 0.38 -4.13 -8.56
N ALA A 67 -0.08 -5.12 -9.33
CA ALA A 67 -0.70 -6.35 -8.86
C ALA A 67 0.25 -7.55 -8.86
N THR A 68 -0.07 -8.55 -8.04
CA THR A 68 0.58 -9.87 -7.99
C THR A 68 -0.42 -10.92 -7.49
N GLY A 69 -0.07 -12.20 -7.62
CA GLY A 69 -0.85 -13.33 -7.10
C GLY A 69 -2.32 -13.33 -7.54
N LYS A 70 -3.22 -13.63 -6.61
CA LYS A 70 -4.66 -13.78 -6.91
C LYS A 70 -5.28 -12.53 -7.53
N PHE A 71 -4.87 -11.34 -7.08
CA PHE A 71 -5.39 -10.10 -7.61
C PHE A 71 -4.97 -9.90 -9.06
N TYR A 72 -3.70 -10.13 -9.39
CA TYR A 72 -3.21 -10.11 -10.77
C TYR A 72 -3.99 -11.07 -11.67
N ASP A 73 -4.11 -12.34 -11.25
CA ASP A 73 -4.79 -13.37 -12.05
C ASP A 73 -6.27 -13.04 -12.30
N SER A 74 -6.97 -12.60 -11.26
CA SER A 74 -8.39 -12.27 -11.36
C SER A 74 -8.64 -11.00 -12.17
N PHE A 75 -7.78 -10.00 -12.06
CA PHE A 75 -7.91 -8.78 -12.83
C PHE A 75 -7.51 -8.99 -14.30
N SER A 76 -6.45 -9.77 -14.57
CA SER A 76 -6.05 -10.12 -15.94
C SER A 76 -7.18 -10.75 -16.74
N ARG A 77 -7.92 -11.68 -16.13
CA ARG A 77 -9.09 -12.31 -16.78
C ARG A 77 -10.24 -11.33 -17.07
N ARG A 78 -10.35 -10.27 -16.27
CA ARG A 78 -11.43 -9.25 -16.40
C ARG A 78 -10.97 -7.95 -17.05
N LYS A 79 -9.70 -7.87 -17.46
CA LYS A 79 -9.10 -6.66 -18.03
C LYS A 79 -9.94 -6.08 -19.15
N GLN A 80 -10.33 -6.92 -20.13
CA GLN A 80 -11.11 -6.45 -21.28
C GLN A 80 -12.48 -5.95 -20.86
N SER A 81 -13.18 -6.68 -19.99
CA SER A 81 -14.50 -6.25 -19.48
C SER A 81 -14.41 -4.93 -18.69
N TYR A 82 -13.31 -4.71 -17.95
CA TYR A 82 -13.07 -3.45 -17.26
C TYR A 82 -12.94 -2.28 -18.26
N ILE A 83 -12.12 -2.45 -19.31
CA ILE A 83 -11.89 -1.43 -20.36
C ILE A 83 -13.21 -1.13 -21.09
N ASP A 84 -13.92 -2.16 -21.55
CA ASP A 84 -15.18 -2.02 -22.30
C ASP A 84 -16.25 -1.32 -21.43
N ASN A 85 -16.34 -1.68 -20.16
CA ASN A 85 -17.27 -1.05 -19.24
C ASN A 85 -16.94 0.44 -19.03
N ALA A 86 -15.67 0.78 -18.77
CA ALA A 86 -15.23 2.15 -18.59
C ALA A 86 -15.57 3.02 -19.81
N LYS A 87 -15.29 2.50 -21.01
CA LYS A 87 -15.60 3.18 -22.30
C LYS A 87 -17.12 3.32 -22.53
N ARG A 88 -17.89 2.27 -22.26
CA ARG A 88 -19.34 2.26 -22.44
C ARG A 88 -20.05 3.23 -21.51
N THR A 89 -19.61 3.31 -20.25
CA THR A 89 -20.21 4.19 -19.24
C THR A 89 -19.61 5.58 -19.23
N ARG A 90 -18.55 5.83 -20.02
CA ARG A 90 -17.76 7.07 -20.01
C ARG A 90 -17.31 7.46 -18.61
N SER A 91 -16.86 6.48 -17.83
CA SER A 91 -16.49 6.70 -16.45
C SER A 91 -15.26 7.60 -16.34
N GLN A 92 -15.38 8.68 -15.58
CA GLN A 92 -14.29 9.55 -15.17
C GLN A 92 -14.33 9.71 -13.65
N LEU A 93 -13.52 8.92 -12.96
CA LEU A 93 -13.48 8.86 -11.50
C LEU A 93 -12.04 9.08 -11.03
N VAL A 94 -11.90 9.82 -9.94
CA VAL A 94 -10.62 10.02 -9.26
C VAL A 94 -10.72 9.52 -7.83
N GLY A 95 -9.97 8.47 -7.53
CA GLY A 95 -9.80 7.94 -6.17
C GLY A 95 -8.66 8.63 -5.45
N THR A 96 -8.97 9.30 -4.35
CA THR A 96 -7.98 9.94 -3.47
C THR A 96 -7.91 9.20 -2.15
N VAL A 97 -6.73 8.70 -1.81
CA VAL A 97 -6.49 8.10 -0.50
C VAL A 97 -6.48 9.19 0.56
N THR A 98 -7.36 9.06 1.54
CA THR A 98 -7.50 10.03 2.64
C THR A 98 -6.78 9.55 3.90
N ASP A 99 -6.70 8.23 4.09
CA ASP A 99 -5.98 7.62 5.20
C ASP A 99 -5.56 6.19 4.87
N ALA A 100 -4.47 5.71 5.47
CA ALA A 100 -4.01 4.34 5.32
C ALA A 100 -3.22 3.86 6.54
N GLY A 101 -3.54 2.67 7.04
CA GLY A 101 -2.90 2.08 8.20
C GLY A 101 -2.60 0.59 8.02
N LEU A 102 -1.41 0.16 8.46
CA LEU A 102 -1.05 -1.25 8.49
C LEU A 102 -1.83 -1.95 9.62
N GLU A 103 -2.70 -2.90 9.26
CA GLU A 103 -3.45 -3.72 10.23
C GLU A 103 -2.59 -4.87 10.78
N THR A 104 -1.96 -5.61 9.88
CA THR A 104 -1.15 -6.79 10.24
C THR A 104 0.02 -6.96 9.30
N ARG A 105 1.10 -7.56 9.82
CA ARG A 105 2.26 -7.96 9.02
C ARG A 105 2.64 -9.39 9.35
N ASN A 106 2.90 -10.17 8.33
CA ASN A 106 3.41 -11.54 8.45
C ASN A 106 4.51 -11.76 7.41
N GLY A 107 5.76 -11.69 7.84
CA GLY A 107 6.93 -11.81 6.96
C GLY A 107 6.90 -10.77 5.82
N ASN A 108 6.83 -11.26 4.60
CA ASN A 108 6.80 -10.46 3.38
C ASN A 108 5.40 -10.01 2.95
N GLN A 109 4.39 -10.26 3.77
CA GLN A 109 3.00 -9.88 3.51
C GLN A 109 2.53 -8.84 4.51
N GLY A 110 1.88 -7.78 4.03
CA GLY A 110 1.23 -6.76 4.84
C GLY A 110 -0.24 -6.63 4.48
N ARG A 111 -1.08 -6.40 5.48
CA ARG A 111 -2.49 -6.06 5.30
C ARG A 111 -2.70 -4.63 5.75
N VAL A 112 -3.19 -3.80 4.85
CA VAL A 112 -3.36 -2.36 5.06
C VAL A 112 -4.83 -2.01 4.87
N LEU A 113 -5.39 -1.27 5.81
CA LEU A 113 -6.70 -0.65 5.66
C LEU A 113 -6.50 0.72 5.00
N VAL A 114 -7.22 0.98 3.92
CA VAL A 114 -7.12 2.22 3.15
C VAL A 114 -8.50 2.86 3.03
N ALA A 115 -8.59 4.12 3.40
CA ALA A 115 -9.76 4.96 3.17
C ALA A 115 -9.57 5.77 1.89
N VAL A 116 -10.56 5.70 0.99
CA VAL A 116 -10.49 6.36 -0.32
C VAL A 116 -11.76 7.15 -0.55
N THR A 117 -11.61 8.39 -0.95
CA THR A 117 -12.70 9.23 -1.46
C THR A 117 -12.68 9.18 -2.99
N VAL A 118 -13.79 8.80 -3.60
CA VAL A 118 -13.94 8.76 -5.05
C VAL A 118 -14.88 9.86 -5.49
N LYS A 119 -14.43 10.69 -6.42
CA LYS A 119 -15.20 11.77 -7.03
C LYS A 119 -15.27 11.59 -8.53
N SER A 120 -16.40 12.00 -9.14
CA SER A 120 -16.45 12.17 -10.59
C SER A 120 -15.59 13.36 -11.01
N SER A 121 -14.77 13.18 -12.05
CA SER A 121 -14.04 14.27 -12.70
C SER A 121 -14.75 14.80 -13.96
N ASP A 122 -15.91 14.22 -14.31
CA ASP A 122 -16.75 14.70 -15.41
C ASP A 122 -17.41 16.02 -15.00
N PRO A 123 -17.19 17.13 -15.74
CA PRO A 123 -17.83 18.42 -15.47
C PRO A 123 -19.36 18.38 -15.45
N ALA A 124 -19.98 17.46 -16.22
CA ALA A 124 -21.42 17.26 -16.24
C ALA A 124 -21.96 16.56 -14.97
N GLN A 125 -21.09 15.94 -14.19
CA GLN A 125 -21.42 15.18 -12.98
C GLN A 125 -20.81 15.78 -11.69
N THR A 126 -20.37 17.03 -11.72
CA THR A 126 -19.76 17.71 -10.58
C THR A 126 -20.68 17.89 -9.37
N HIS A 127 -21.98 17.65 -9.54
CA HIS A 127 -22.95 17.69 -8.45
C HIS A 127 -23.15 16.34 -7.74
N GLN A 128 -22.43 15.28 -8.16
CA GLN A 128 -22.46 14.01 -7.43
C GLN A 128 -21.63 14.10 -6.16
N GLU A 129 -22.23 13.68 -5.05
CA GLU A 129 -21.51 13.62 -3.77
C GLU A 129 -20.35 12.63 -3.84
N PRO A 130 -19.24 12.91 -3.17
CA PRO A 130 -18.12 11.99 -3.08
C PRO A 130 -18.54 10.66 -2.44
N HIS A 131 -18.10 9.55 -3.01
CA HIS A 131 -18.28 8.24 -2.42
C HIS A 131 -17.07 7.88 -1.55
N PHE A 132 -17.33 7.43 -0.33
CA PHE A 132 -16.30 7.01 0.62
C PHE A 132 -16.22 5.49 0.64
N TRP A 133 -15.01 4.97 0.42
CA TRP A 133 -14.74 3.55 0.44
C TRP A 133 -13.68 3.21 1.49
N ARG A 134 -13.89 2.12 2.17
CA ARG A 134 -12.85 1.47 2.96
C ARG A 134 -12.50 0.15 2.32
N ILE A 135 -11.24 -0.03 2.02
CA ILE A 135 -10.74 -1.25 1.38
C ILE A 135 -9.59 -1.81 2.19
N ARG A 136 -9.58 -3.11 2.32
CA ARG A 136 -8.48 -3.85 2.90
C ARG A 136 -7.64 -4.38 1.76
N VAL A 137 -6.41 -3.92 1.69
CA VAL A 137 -5.44 -4.27 0.65
C VAL A 137 -4.38 -5.17 1.26
N THR A 138 -4.22 -6.35 0.72
CA THR A 138 -3.10 -7.22 1.05
C THR A 138 -1.99 -7.00 0.05
N VAL A 139 -0.79 -6.72 0.54
CA VAL A 139 0.41 -6.51 -0.27
C VAL A 139 1.44 -7.59 0.00
N GLN A 140 2.15 -7.99 -1.05
CA GLN A 140 3.22 -8.97 -1.01
C GLN A 140 4.53 -8.30 -1.42
N LYS A 141 5.55 -8.37 -0.57
CA LYS A 141 6.91 -7.90 -0.86
C LYS A 141 7.66 -8.99 -1.64
N THR A 142 8.31 -8.57 -2.73
CA THR A 142 9.23 -9.40 -3.52
C THR A 142 10.47 -8.58 -3.82
N GLY A 143 11.60 -8.92 -3.21
CA GLY A 143 12.79 -8.07 -3.25
C GLY A 143 12.53 -6.72 -2.57
N ASP A 144 12.79 -5.62 -3.26
CA ASP A 144 12.63 -4.26 -2.74
C ASP A 144 11.28 -3.60 -3.08
N VAL A 145 10.40 -4.32 -3.78
CA VAL A 145 9.08 -3.83 -4.16
C VAL A 145 7.96 -4.59 -3.46
N ALA A 146 6.86 -3.89 -3.18
CA ALA A 146 5.63 -4.52 -2.72
C ALA A 146 4.53 -4.30 -3.76
N LYS A 147 3.71 -5.34 -3.99
CA LYS A 147 2.59 -5.32 -4.94
C LYS A 147 1.32 -5.82 -4.28
N VAL A 148 0.20 -5.36 -4.78
CA VAL A 148 -1.14 -5.77 -4.31
C VAL A 148 -1.41 -7.22 -4.69
N SER A 149 -1.70 -8.07 -3.71
CA SER A 149 -2.01 -9.49 -3.89
C SER A 149 -3.47 -9.84 -3.67
N ASP A 150 -4.21 -9.00 -2.94
CA ASP A 150 -5.65 -9.16 -2.69
C ASP A 150 -6.29 -7.83 -2.29
N VAL A 151 -7.57 -7.65 -2.63
CA VAL A 151 -8.37 -6.45 -2.30
C VAL A 151 -9.76 -6.86 -1.86
N VAL A 152 -10.19 -6.37 -0.70
CA VAL A 152 -11.51 -6.62 -0.14
C VAL A 152 -12.15 -5.29 0.26
N PHE A 153 -13.35 -5.02 -0.24
CA PHE A 153 -14.15 -3.87 0.22
C PHE A 153 -14.72 -4.16 1.60
N VAL A 154 -14.55 -3.20 2.50
CA VAL A 154 -15.02 -3.31 3.90
C VAL A 154 -16.20 -2.37 4.07
N PRO A 155 -17.31 -2.82 4.65
CA PRO A 155 -18.48 -1.97 4.93
C PRO A 155 -18.18 -0.86 5.92
#